data_b4d53a11e760e5098953bdfecaf463d1
#
_entry.id   b4d53a11e760e5098953bdfecaf463d1
#
_cell.length_a   1.000
_cell.length_b   1.000
_cell.length_c   1.000
_cell.angle_alpha   90.00
_cell.angle_beta   90.00
_cell.angle_gamma   90.00
#
_symmetry.space_group_name_H-M   'P 1'
#
loop_
_entity.id
_entity.type
_entity.pdbx_description
1 polymer ?
#
loop_
_entity_poly.entity_id
_entity_poly.type
_entity_poly.pdbx_seq_one_letter_code
_entity_poly.pdbx_strand_id
1 'polypeptide(L)'
;GDMGSILVSLNTIILIFTGACAILFVINLNTFKIERILAMKPKFDGYAAQYDAWFMENDKLFESELRLFKKALGDVEGKRVLSVGCGSGLFESMIDFSNIEGIEPSRDMGAIAQKRGINVVQFGAIEDAELEENAYDVIYLNGSSSYIEDLAYAFNICKKALKPNGKFISLDVPKESAFGFMYLLAKNVGTFEHPYLEGVMPKLPYPLELCCAGVWHSTEEKIDVLKSLGFHDFDFYQTLLKNPMYTNEEVEEVASGYRSGGYVAIIAHK
;
A
#
# COMPACT_ATOMS: atom_id res chain seq x y z
N GLY A 1 0.83 0.37 55.57
CA GLY A 1 0.97 -0.84 54.78
C GLY A 1 1.45 -0.46 53.39
N ASP A 2 2.58 -0.96 53.11
CA ASP A 2 3.44 -0.70 51.95
C ASP A 2 2.77 -1.06 50.64
N MET A 3 2.72 -0.16 49.68
CA MET A 3 2.30 -0.45 48.32
C MET A 3 3.55 -0.54 47.45
N GLY A 4 3.94 -1.75 47.15
CA GLY A 4 5.04 -2.05 46.25
C GLY A 4 4.74 -1.63 44.81
N SER A 5 5.64 -0.87 44.25
CA SER A 5 5.68 -0.50 42.86
C SER A 5 6.08 -1.68 41.99
N ILE A 6 5.21 -2.09 41.05
CA ILE A 6 5.58 -2.99 39.97
C ILE A 6 5.96 -2.13 38.75
N LEU A 7 7.24 -2.10 38.47
CA LEU A 7 7.80 -1.55 37.22
C LEU A 7 7.55 -2.57 36.10
N VAL A 8 6.73 -2.24 35.14
CA VAL A 8 6.69 -2.89 33.81
C VAL A 8 7.17 -1.88 32.79
N SER A 9 8.35 -2.14 32.27
CA SER A 9 8.97 -1.40 31.17
C SER A 9 8.24 -1.77 29.88
N LEU A 10 7.54 -0.79 29.27
CA LEU A 10 7.22 -0.71 27.83
C LEU A 10 6.43 0.59 27.63
N ASN A 11 7.04 1.56 26.98
CA ASN A 11 6.48 2.83 26.49
C ASN A 11 5.04 3.20 26.95
N THR A 12 4.85 3.30 28.27
CA THR A 12 3.59 3.67 28.87
C THR A 12 3.80 4.97 29.62
N ILE A 13 3.14 6.02 29.19
CA ILE A 13 3.01 7.25 29.98
C ILE A 13 2.28 6.85 31.26
N ILE A 14 3.00 6.82 32.38
CA ILE A 14 2.40 6.58 33.70
C ILE A 14 1.79 7.90 34.17
N LEU A 15 0.49 8.04 33.98
CA LEU A 15 -0.32 9.00 34.73
C LEU A 15 -0.81 8.29 36.00
N ILE A 16 -0.17 8.56 37.11
CA ILE A 16 -0.65 8.09 38.41
C ILE A 16 -1.81 8.98 38.83
N PHE A 17 -3.04 8.52 38.58
CA PHE A 17 -4.22 9.01 39.25
C PHE A 17 -4.69 7.95 40.22
N THR A 18 -4.84 8.33 41.47
CA THR A 18 -5.41 7.49 42.52
C THR A 18 -6.90 7.30 42.29
N GLY A 19 -7.28 6.10 41.81
CA GLY A 19 -8.69 5.69 41.69
C GLY A 19 -8.92 4.63 40.62
N ALA A 20 -9.91 3.77 40.86
CA ALA A 20 -10.30 2.63 40.02
C ALA A 20 -10.61 2.95 38.54
N CYS A 21 -10.85 4.21 38.19
CA CYS A 21 -11.11 4.65 36.80
C CYS A 21 -9.90 4.62 35.88
N ALA A 22 -8.67 4.86 36.36
CA ALA A 22 -7.48 4.90 35.51
C ALA A 22 -7.04 3.51 35.03
N ILE A 23 -7.23 2.49 35.86
CA ILE A 23 -6.91 1.10 35.51
C ILE A 23 -7.87 0.59 34.41
N LEU A 24 -9.13 0.94 34.48
CA LEU A 24 -10.14 0.60 33.46
C LEU A 24 -9.83 1.26 32.11
N PHE A 25 -9.27 2.48 32.09
CA PHE A 25 -8.95 3.19 30.85
C PHE A 25 -7.74 2.60 30.13
N VAL A 26 -6.68 2.21 30.87
CA VAL A 26 -5.47 1.58 30.29
C VAL A 26 -5.77 0.16 29.78
N ILE A 27 -6.57 -0.61 30.51
CA ILE A 27 -7.01 -1.94 30.05
C ILE A 27 -7.87 -1.80 28.78
N ASN A 28 -8.74 -0.79 28.73
CA ASN A 28 -9.63 -0.58 27.60
C ASN A 28 -8.87 -0.21 26.31
N LEU A 29 -7.82 0.63 26.39
CA LEU A 29 -6.99 0.99 25.22
C LEU A 29 -6.20 -0.21 24.68
N ASN A 30 -5.61 -1.02 25.55
CA ASN A 30 -4.89 -2.21 25.14
C ASN A 30 -5.82 -3.32 24.64
N THR A 31 -6.98 -3.50 25.25
CA THR A 31 -7.99 -4.45 24.80
C THR A 31 -8.54 -4.03 23.44
N PHE A 32 -8.82 -2.74 23.23
CA PHE A 32 -9.31 -2.21 21.96
C PHE A 32 -8.26 -2.36 20.83
N LYS A 33 -6.98 -2.16 21.14
CA LYS A 33 -5.88 -2.39 20.18
C LYS A 33 -5.75 -3.88 19.84
N ILE A 34 -5.83 -4.76 20.84
CA ILE A 34 -5.77 -6.22 20.67
C ILE A 34 -7.01 -6.73 19.93
N GLU A 35 -8.21 -6.27 20.26
CA GLU A 35 -9.45 -6.63 19.56
C GLU A 35 -9.43 -6.15 18.11
N ARG A 36 -8.89 -4.97 17.83
CA ARG A 36 -8.71 -4.46 16.46
C ARG A 36 -7.72 -5.32 15.67
N ILE A 37 -6.59 -5.72 16.27
CA ILE A 37 -5.60 -6.61 15.65
C ILE A 37 -6.17 -8.01 15.41
N LEU A 38 -7.00 -8.53 16.33
CA LEU A 38 -7.62 -9.85 16.19
C LEU A 38 -8.84 -9.87 15.27
N ALA A 39 -9.53 -8.73 15.10
CA ALA A 39 -10.75 -8.63 14.28
C ALA A 39 -10.48 -8.34 12.81
N MET A 40 -9.30 -7.83 12.44
CA MET A 40 -8.99 -7.51 11.05
C MET A 40 -8.26 -8.68 10.37
N LYS A 41 -9.04 -9.57 9.75
CA LYS A 41 -8.45 -10.49 8.76
C LYS A 41 -7.83 -9.64 7.65
N PRO A 42 -6.51 -9.85 7.32
CA PRO A 42 -5.90 -9.15 6.21
C PRO A 42 -6.70 -9.32 4.92
N LYS A 43 -6.88 -8.24 4.18
CA LYS A 43 -7.76 -8.21 2.99
C LYS A 43 -7.34 -9.21 1.91
N PHE A 44 -6.07 -9.59 1.87
CA PHE A 44 -5.48 -10.50 0.89
C PHE A 44 -5.24 -11.93 1.39
N ASP A 45 -5.61 -12.25 2.64
CA ASP A 45 -5.48 -13.62 3.16
C ASP A 45 -6.31 -14.62 2.35
N GLY A 46 -5.64 -15.64 1.82
CA GLY A 46 -6.23 -16.67 0.97
C GLY A 46 -6.28 -16.31 -0.52
N TYR A 47 -5.80 -15.13 -0.92
CA TYR A 47 -5.81 -14.66 -2.32
C TYR A 47 -4.44 -14.73 -3.01
N ALA A 48 -3.37 -15.11 -2.32
CA ALA A 48 -2.00 -15.02 -2.84
C ALA A 48 -1.80 -15.71 -4.20
N ALA A 49 -2.30 -16.93 -4.35
CA ALA A 49 -2.18 -17.67 -5.62
C ALA A 49 -3.03 -17.04 -6.73
N GLN A 50 -4.25 -16.58 -6.41
CA GLN A 50 -5.15 -15.95 -7.39
C GLN A 50 -4.61 -14.58 -7.84
N TYR A 51 -4.01 -13.83 -6.94
CA TYR A 51 -3.40 -12.52 -7.24
C TYR A 51 -2.28 -12.66 -8.27
N ASP A 52 -1.33 -13.54 -8.02
CA ASP A 52 -0.24 -13.80 -8.96
C ASP A 52 -0.73 -14.34 -10.29
N ALA A 53 -1.68 -15.31 -10.27
CA ALA A 53 -2.27 -15.88 -11.47
C ALA A 53 -2.98 -14.81 -12.31
N TRP A 54 -3.72 -13.89 -11.67
CA TRP A 54 -4.39 -12.81 -12.37
C TRP A 54 -3.41 -11.94 -13.16
N PHE A 55 -2.27 -11.58 -12.59
CA PHE A 55 -1.23 -10.82 -13.30
C PHE A 55 -0.62 -11.62 -14.45
N MET A 56 -0.42 -12.93 -14.26
CA MET A 56 0.14 -13.79 -15.33
C MET A 56 -0.85 -13.96 -16.49
N GLU A 57 -2.15 -13.96 -16.23
CA GLU A 57 -3.20 -13.99 -17.25
C GLU A 57 -3.40 -12.63 -17.91
N ASN A 58 -3.05 -11.53 -17.23
CA ASN A 58 -3.05 -10.17 -17.74
C ASN A 58 -1.62 -9.67 -18.01
N ASP A 59 -0.84 -10.43 -18.77
CA ASP A 59 0.60 -10.23 -18.95
C ASP A 59 0.97 -8.86 -19.55
N LYS A 60 0.15 -8.27 -20.44
CA LYS A 60 0.39 -6.96 -21.03
C LYS A 60 0.12 -5.83 -20.04
N LEU A 61 -0.94 -5.96 -19.24
CA LEU A 61 -1.22 -5.06 -18.13
C LEU A 61 -0.06 -5.11 -17.13
N PHE A 62 0.33 -6.33 -16.71
CA PHE A 62 1.43 -6.52 -15.77
C PHE A 62 2.73 -5.88 -16.27
N GLU A 63 3.11 -6.13 -17.50
CA GLU A 63 4.33 -5.53 -18.09
C GLU A 63 4.24 -3.99 -18.16
N SER A 64 3.06 -3.43 -18.44
CA SER A 64 2.85 -1.98 -18.45
C SER A 64 3.04 -1.36 -17.06
N GLU A 65 2.45 -1.97 -16.02
CA GLU A 65 2.63 -1.55 -14.64
C GLU A 65 4.07 -1.78 -14.15
N LEU A 66 4.71 -2.87 -14.53
CA LEU A 66 6.10 -3.16 -14.19
C LEU A 66 7.08 -2.13 -14.78
N ARG A 67 6.84 -1.66 -16.01
CA ARG A 67 7.61 -0.56 -16.61
C ARG A 67 7.46 0.72 -15.83
N LEU A 68 6.22 1.04 -15.42
CA LEU A 68 5.97 2.21 -14.58
C LEU A 68 6.66 2.08 -13.22
N PHE A 69 6.57 0.91 -12.57
CA PHE A 69 7.24 0.63 -11.31
C PHE A 69 8.76 0.80 -11.42
N LYS A 70 9.40 0.19 -12.43
CA LYS A 70 10.84 0.34 -12.70
C LYS A 70 11.21 1.81 -12.93
N LYS A 71 10.43 2.54 -13.71
CA LYS A 71 10.64 3.97 -13.98
C LYS A 71 10.57 4.81 -12.71
N ALA A 72 9.57 4.60 -11.86
CA ALA A 72 9.39 5.34 -10.61
C ALA A 72 10.47 4.99 -9.57
N LEU A 73 10.80 3.71 -9.45
CA LEU A 73 11.81 3.23 -8.52
C LEU A 73 13.21 3.79 -8.90
N GLY A 74 13.56 3.76 -10.18
CA GLY A 74 14.87 4.18 -10.68
C GLY A 74 16.00 3.33 -10.13
N ASP A 75 17.19 3.91 -10.08
CA ASP A 75 18.36 3.24 -9.51
C ASP A 75 18.29 3.24 -7.97
N VAL A 76 18.34 2.05 -7.40
CA VAL A 76 18.33 1.80 -5.95
C VAL A 76 19.51 0.99 -5.47
N GLU A 77 20.55 0.82 -6.30
CA GLU A 77 21.79 0.13 -5.92
C GLU A 77 22.41 0.80 -4.68
N GLY A 78 22.75 -0.01 -3.68
CA GLY A 78 23.31 0.45 -2.41
C GLY A 78 22.35 1.21 -1.49
N LYS A 79 21.08 1.32 -1.84
CA LYS A 79 20.07 2.00 -1.03
C LYS A 79 19.32 1.03 -0.11
N ARG A 80 18.88 1.52 1.03
CA ARG A 80 17.94 0.81 1.88
C ARG A 80 16.51 1.14 1.45
N VAL A 81 15.76 0.13 1.02
CA VAL A 81 14.46 0.27 0.37
C VAL A 81 13.40 -0.47 1.16
N LEU A 82 12.24 0.17 1.38
CA LEU A 82 11.08 -0.43 2.03
C LEU A 82 9.90 -0.48 1.07
N SER A 83 9.33 -1.67 0.90
CA SER A 83 8.03 -1.91 0.27
C SER A 83 6.93 -1.99 1.33
N VAL A 84 5.97 -1.09 1.28
CA VAL A 84 4.82 -1.07 2.20
C VAL A 84 3.63 -1.74 1.53
N GLY A 85 3.21 -2.87 2.08
CA GLY A 85 2.27 -3.78 1.43
C GLY A 85 2.96 -4.51 0.27
N CYS A 86 4.07 -5.22 0.55
CA CYS A 86 4.87 -5.87 -0.49
C CYS A 86 4.15 -7.03 -1.20
N GLY A 87 2.99 -7.45 -0.69
CA GLY A 87 2.20 -8.52 -1.25
C GLY A 87 3.00 -9.81 -1.37
N SER A 88 2.87 -10.47 -2.53
CA SER A 88 3.65 -11.67 -2.86
C SER A 88 5.08 -11.37 -3.32
N GLY A 89 5.47 -10.10 -3.47
CA GLY A 89 6.77 -9.70 -4.02
C GLY A 89 6.89 -9.96 -5.52
N LEU A 90 5.79 -10.03 -6.26
CA LEU A 90 5.78 -10.35 -7.68
C LEU A 90 6.55 -9.30 -8.50
N PHE A 91 6.28 -8.02 -8.30
CA PHE A 91 6.94 -6.92 -9.01
C PHE A 91 8.41 -6.85 -8.66
N GLU A 92 8.74 -7.02 -7.40
CA GLU A 92 10.11 -7.03 -6.87
C GLU A 92 10.94 -8.17 -7.47
N SER A 93 10.32 -9.32 -7.70
CA SER A 93 11.01 -10.47 -8.31
C SER A 93 11.42 -10.24 -9.78
N MET A 94 10.90 -9.19 -10.41
CA MET A 94 11.17 -8.81 -11.81
C MET A 94 12.17 -7.65 -11.93
N ILE A 95 12.77 -7.22 -10.82
CA ILE A 95 13.84 -6.20 -10.82
C ILE A 95 15.13 -6.83 -10.31
N ASP A 96 16.25 -6.32 -10.84
CA ASP A 96 17.58 -6.76 -10.43
C ASP A 96 18.03 -6.01 -9.17
N PHE A 97 17.38 -6.32 -8.03
CA PHE A 97 17.71 -5.72 -6.74
C PHE A 97 17.34 -6.66 -5.59
N SER A 98 18.29 -6.97 -4.71
CA SER A 98 18.17 -8.05 -3.74
C SER A 98 17.94 -7.65 -2.29
N ASN A 99 17.91 -6.35 -1.94
CA ASN A 99 17.84 -5.90 -0.55
C ASN A 99 16.60 -5.05 -0.26
N ILE A 100 15.41 -5.56 -0.60
CA ILE A 100 14.16 -4.90 -0.27
C ILE A 100 13.64 -5.44 1.06
N GLU A 101 13.39 -4.53 2.00
CA GLU A 101 12.61 -4.81 3.19
C GLU A 101 11.12 -4.66 2.87
N GLY A 102 10.26 -5.49 3.48
CA GLY A 102 8.82 -5.47 3.23
C GLY A 102 8.00 -5.41 4.51
N ILE A 103 6.87 -4.71 4.46
CA ILE A 103 5.78 -4.82 5.42
C ILE A 103 4.59 -5.43 4.69
N GLU A 104 3.98 -6.49 5.25
CA GLU A 104 2.83 -7.15 4.64
C GLU A 104 1.85 -7.66 5.70
N PRO A 105 0.57 -7.24 5.66
CA PRO A 105 -0.43 -7.74 6.59
C PRO A 105 -0.75 -9.23 6.42
N SER A 106 -0.83 -9.70 5.17
CA SER A 106 -1.18 -11.08 4.84
C SER A 106 0.01 -12.01 5.00
N ARG A 107 -0.16 -13.06 5.82
CA ARG A 107 0.94 -14.00 6.10
C ARG A 107 1.24 -14.91 4.92
N ASP A 108 0.25 -15.31 4.14
CA ASP A 108 0.44 -16.15 2.96
C ASP A 108 1.10 -15.37 1.81
N MET A 109 0.71 -14.11 1.59
CA MET A 109 1.40 -13.20 0.66
C MET A 109 2.86 -12.99 1.08
N GLY A 110 3.11 -12.57 2.31
CA GLY A 110 4.46 -12.30 2.81
C GLY A 110 5.35 -13.55 2.84
N ALA A 111 4.79 -14.74 3.04
CA ALA A 111 5.56 -15.98 2.93
C ALA A 111 6.02 -16.27 1.48
N ILE A 112 5.25 -15.85 0.47
CA ILE A 112 5.67 -15.92 -0.94
C ILE A 112 6.73 -14.85 -1.21
N ALA A 113 6.55 -13.62 -0.72
CA ALA A 113 7.54 -12.56 -0.84
C ALA A 113 8.90 -12.96 -0.28
N GLN A 114 8.92 -13.60 0.90
CA GLN A 114 10.17 -14.11 1.49
C GLN A 114 10.86 -15.15 0.60
N LYS A 115 10.11 -16.06 -0.03
CA LYS A 115 10.66 -17.03 -0.99
C LYS A 115 11.24 -16.36 -2.24
N ARG A 116 10.74 -15.16 -2.60
CA ARG A 116 11.24 -14.32 -3.70
C ARG A 116 12.40 -13.41 -3.30
N GLY A 117 12.86 -13.49 -2.06
CA GLY A 117 14.03 -12.76 -1.58
C GLY A 117 13.74 -11.44 -0.88
N ILE A 118 12.47 -11.10 -0.62
CA ILE A 118 12.10 -9.92 0.16
C ILE A 118 12.28 -10.21 1.64
N ASN A 119 12.98 -9.33 2.35
CA ASN A 119 13.08 -9.39 3.79
C ASN A 119 11.82 -8.81 4.43
N VAL A 120 10.80 -9.64 4.70
CA VAL A 120 9.59 -9.18 5.37
C VAL A 120 9.91 -8.91 6.85
N VAL A 121 10.14 -7.63 7.16
CA VAL A 121 10.55 -7.16 8.49
C VAL A 121 9.37 -7.09 9.46
N GLN A 122 8.14 -6.97 8.93
CA GLN A 122 6.93 -6.97 9.74
C GLN A 122 5.75 -7.60 9.01
N PHE A 123 5.05 -8.51 9.70
CA PHE A 123 3.72 -8.98 9.32
C PHE A 123 2.66 -8.15 10.04
N GLY A 124 2.13 -7.14 9.37
CA GLY A 124 1.15 -6.21 9.90
C GLY A 124 0.90 -5.03 8.97
N ALA A 125 -0.05 -4.19 9.32
CA ALA A 125 -0.32 -2.96 8.60
C ALA A 125 0.74 -1.90 8.88
N ILE A 126 0.89 -0.93 7.97
CA ILE A 126 1.82 0.20 8.16
C ILE A 126 1.42 1.03 9.38
N GLU A 127 0.14 1.13 9.68
CA GLU A 127 -0.39 1.87 10.83
C GLU A 127 0.09 1.33 12.17
N ASP A 128 0.49 0.06 12.22
CA ASP A 128 1.03 -0.60 13.40
C ASP A 128 2.56 -0.76 13.35
N ALA A 129 3.22 -0.20 12.31
CA ALA A 129 4.65 -0.39 12.11
C ALA A 129 5.49 0.49 13.05
N GLU A 130 6.51 -0.13 13.63
CA GLU A 130 7.56 0.55 14.40
C GLU A 130 8.82 0.59 13.52
N LEU A 131 8.96 1.65 12.72
CA LEU A 131 10.10 1.85 11.84
C LEU A 131 11.14 2.75 12.48
N GLU A 132 12.40 2.44 12.22
CA GLU A 132 13.54 3.30 12.59
C GLU A 132 13.47 4.62 11.83
N GLU A 133 13.61 5.75 12.56
CA GLU A 133 13.58 7.08 11.96
C GLU A 133 14.83 7.33 11.09
N ASN A 134 14.64 7.99 9.95
CA ASN A 134 15.70 8.36 8.99
C ASN A 134 16.55 7.18 8.52
N ALA A 135 15.93 6.01 8.34
CA ALA A 135 16.62 4.76 8.02
C ALA A 135 16.61 4.41 6.53
N TYR A 136 15.56 4.80 5.79
CA TYR A 136 15.34 4.37 4.43
C TYR A 136 15.69 5.47 3.42
N ASP A 137 16.33 5.09 2.33
CA ASP A 137 16.59 5.97 1.18
C ASP A 137 15.36 6.07 0.28
N VAL A 138 14.60 4.97 0.16
CA VAL A 138 13.37 4.89 -0.64
C VAL A 138 12.32 4.11 0.14
N ILE A 139 11.10 4.65 0.18
CA ILE A 139 9.91 3.92 0.62
C ILE A 139 8.87 3.99 -0.48
N TYR A 140 8.28 2.85 -0.85
CA TYR A 140 7.24 2.82 -1.87
C TYR A 140 6.03 1.98 -1.46
N LEU A 141 4.89 2.34 -2.04
CA LEU A 141 3.64 1.62 -2.01
C LEU A 141 3.26 1.31 -3.46
N ASN A 142 3.20 0.04 -3.83
CA ASN A 142 2.83 -0.40 -5.18
C ASN A 142 1.50 -1.16 -5.13
N GLY A 143 0.39 -0.49 -5.48
CA GLY A 143 -0.97 -1.03 -5.40
C GLY A 143 -1.54 -1.16 -4.00
N SER A 144 -0.82 -0.75 -2.95
CA SER A 144 -1.23 -0.95 -1.56
C SER A 144 -1.93 0.26 -0.92
N SER A 145 -1.71 1.48 -1.43
CA SER A 145 -2.32 2.69 -0.85
C SER A 145 -3.84 2.70 -0.92
N SER A 146 -4.44 2.04 -1.92
CA SER A 146 -5.89 1.87 -2.02
C SER A 146 -6.51 0.96 -0.94
N TYR A 147 -5.70 0.35 -0.09
CA TYR A 147 -6.17 -0.47 1.04
C TYR A 147 -5.93 0.17 2.40
N ILE A 148 -5.39 1.39 2.43
CA ILE A 148 -5.11 2.19 3.61
C ILE A 148 -6.22 3.25 3.76
N GLU A 149 -6.88 3.29 4.91
CA GLU A 149 -7.96 4.24 5.17
C GLU A 149 -7.43 5.63 5.54
N ASP A 150 -6.46 5.70 6.43
CA ASP A 150 -5.82 6.95 6.87
C ASP A 150 -4.47 7.13 6.20
N LEU A 151 -4.49 7.70 4.98
CA LEU A 151 -3.26 7.99 4.23
C LEU A 151 -2.35 8.98 4.96
N ALA A 152 -2.91 9.95 5.67
CA ALA A 152 -2.12 10.96 6.35
C ALA A 152 -1.29 10.33 7.48
N TYR A 153 -1.90 9.42 8.24
CA TYR A 153 -1.21 8.69 9.29
C TYR A 153 -0.14 7.75 8.72
N ALA A 154 -0.49 6.94 7.71
CA ALA A 154 0.43 6.00 7.09
C ALA A 154 1.62 6.70 6.41
N PHE A 155 1.35 7.76 5.64
CA PHE A 155 2.40 8.51 4.95
C PHE A 155 3.30 9.28 5.93
N ASN A 156 2.77 9.70 7.09
CA ASN A 156 3.58 10.30 8.14
C ASN A 156 4.55 9.29 8.78
N ILE A 157 4.13 8.03 8.97
CA ILE A 157 5.02 6.95 9.41
C ILE A 157 6.15 6.76 8.38
N CYS A 158 5.81 6.66 7.09
CA CYS A 158 6.79 6.56 6.02
C CYS A 158 7.75 7.77 6.01
N LYS A 159 7.22 8.99 6.17
CA LYS A 159 8.04 10.20 6.21
C LYS A 159 9.06 10.18 7.35
N LYS A 160 8.65 9.76 8.55
CA LYS A 160 9.57 9.65 9.69
C LYS A 160 10.69 8.65 9.41
N ALA A 161 10.38 7.52 8.80
CA ALA A 161 11.34 6.48 8.47
C ALA A 161 12.28 6.82 7.30
N LEU A 162 11.87 7.72 6.39
CA LEU A 162 12.73 8.22 5.31
C LEU A 162 13.87 9.08 5.84
N LYS A 163 15.06 8.92 5.27
CA LYS A 163 16.19 9.83 5.43
C LYS A 163 15.85 11.23 4.91
N PRO A 164 16.57 12.30 5.34
CA PRO A 164 16.51 13.60 4.68
C PRO A 164 16.78 13.45 3.18
N ASN A 165 15.96 14.06 2.33
CA ASN A 165 15.94 13.90 0.87
C ASN A 165 15.63 12.47 0.39
N GLY A 166 15.15 11.60 1.26
CA GLY A 166 14.70 10.26 0.89
C GLY A 166 13.47 10.32 -0.03
N LYS A 167 13.36 9.33 -0.91
CA LYS A 167 12.32 9.26 -1.94
C LYS A 167 11.12 8.45 -1.47
N PHE A 168 9.93 9.05 -1.53
CA PHE A 168 8.64 8.39 -1.36
C PHE A 168 8.00 8.14 -2.71
N ILE A 169 7.40 6.95 -2.91
CA ILE A 169 6.71 6.61 -4.16
C ILE A 169 5.36 5.96 -3.82
N SER A 170 4.29 6.43 -4.44
CA SER A 170 2.98 5.77 -4.42
C SER A 170 2.55 5.45 -5.84
N LEU A 171 2.41 4.16 -6.16
CA LEU A 171 1.85 3.69 -7.43
C LEU A 171 0.50 3.06 -7.13
N ASP A 172 -0.53 3.45 -7.88
CA ASP A 172 -1.86 2.90 -7.66
C ASP A 172 -2.83 3.25 -8.81
N VAL A 173 -4.00 2.58 -8.78
CA VAL A 173 -5.15 2.94 -9.61
C VAL A 173 -5.82 4.19 -9.04
N PRO A 174 -5.84 5.33 -9.75
CA PRO A 174 -6.54 6.52 -9.29
C PRO A 174 -8.06 6.31 -9.27
N LYS A 175 -8.71 6.78 -8.21
CA LYS A 175 -10.16 6.77 -8.07
C LYS A 175 -10.89 7.42 -9.25
N GLU A 176 -10.31 8.50 -9.79
CA GLU A 176 -10.83 9.27 -10.91
C GLU A 176 -10.55 8.67 -12.29
N SER A 177 -9.73 7.62 -12.38
CA SER A 177 -9.44 6.93 -13.63
C SER A 177 -10.61 6.06 -14.11
N ALA A 178 -10.55 5.60 -15.36
CA ALA A 178 -11.53 4.66 -15.90
C ALA A 178 -11.59 3.36 -15.06
N PHE A 179 -10.44 2.85 -14.61
CA PHE A 179 -10.37 1.69 -13.71
C PHE A 179 -10.95 1.99 -12.33
N GLY A 180 -10.59 3.14 -11.73
CA GLY A 180 -11.10 3.54 -10.43
C GLY A 180 -12.61 3.72 -10.43
N PHE A 181 -13.16 4.34 -11.49
CA PHE A 181 -14.60 4.48 -11.66
C PHE A 181 -15.30 3.10 -11.77
N MET A 182 -14.74 2.20 -12.58
CA MET A 182 -15.24 0.84 -12.73
C MET A 182 -15.24 0.08 -11.39
N TYR A 183 -14.16 0.19 -10.61
CA TYR A 183 -14.04 -0.46 -9.30
C TYR A 183 -15.01 0.11 -8.27
N LEU A 184 -15.21 1.44 -8.25
CA LEU A 184 -16.18 2.08 -7.37
C LEU A 184 -17.62 1.69 -7.72
N LEU A 185 -17.96 1.62 -9.01
CA LEU A 185 -19.29 1.17 -9.43
C LEU A 185 -19.49 -0.29 -9.02
N ALA A 186 -18.55 -1.18 -9.33
CA ALA A 186 -18.62 -2.59 -8.97
C ALA A 186 -18.74 -2.78 -7.44
N LYS A 187 -17.97 -2.03 -6.65
CA LYS A 187 -18.07 -2.04 -5.18
C LYS A 187 -19.47 -1.64 -4.69
N ASN A 188 -20.07 -0.62 -5.28
CA ASN A 188 -21.37 -0.11 -4.85
C ASN A 188 -22.54 -1.02 -5.22
N VAL A 189 -22.44 -1.73 -6.36
CA VAL A 189 -23.50 -2.62 -6.84
C VAL A 189 -23.24 -4.09 -6.54
N GLY A 190 -22.03 -4.45 -6.10
CA GLY A 190 -21.63 -5.80 -5.73
C GLY A 190 -21.36 -6.73 -6.91
N THR A 191 -21.16 -6.17 -8.12
CA THR A 191 -20.91 -6.96 -9.33
C THR A 191 -20.25 -6.11 -10.41
N PHE A 192 -19.50 -6.75 -11.32
CA PHE A 192 -19.09 -6.14 -12.59
C PHE A 192 -20.15 -6.29 -13.71
N GLU A 193 -21.17 -7.09 -13.51
CA GLU A 193 -22.28 -7.25 -14.44
C GLU A 193 -23.29 -6.10 -14.31
N HIS A 194 -22.91 -4.93 -14.84
CA HIS A 194 -23.73 -3.73 -14.82
C HIS A 194 -23.79 -3.09 -16.21
N PRO A 195 -24.95 -2.63 -16.71
CA PRO A 195 -25.07 -2.06 -18.06
C PRO A 195 -24.10 -0.91 -18.36
N TYR A 196 -23.74 -0.10 -17.36
CA TYR A 196 -22.77 1.01 -17.53
C TYR A 196 -21.32 0.54 -17.65
N LEU A 197 -21.02 -0.71 -17.37
CA LEU A 197 -19.71 -1.32 -17.55
C LEU A 197 -19.58 -2.06 -18.89
N GLU A 198 -20.68 -2.21 -19.63
CA GLU A 198 -20.66 -2.78 -20.98
C GLU A 198 -19.77 -1.93 -21.90
N GLY A 199 -18.84 -2.58 -22.60
CA GLY A 199 -17.91 -1.91 -23.52
C GLY A 199 -16.72 -1.21 -22.84
N VAL A 200 -16.57 -1.32 -21.50
CA VAL A 200 -15.40 -0.80 -20.77
C VAL A 200 -14.71 -1.84 -19.92
N MET A 201 -15.34 -3.00 -19.70
CA MET A 201 -14.77 -4.06 -18.87
C MET A 201 -13.61 -4.78 -19.58
N PRO A 202 -12.49 -5.00 -18.89
CA PRO A 202 -11.45 -5.91 -19.37
C PRO A 202 -11.99 -7.35 -19.43
N LYS A 203 -11.40 -8.19 -20.29
CA LYS A 203 -11.79 -9.61 -20.41
C LYS A 203 -11.62 -10.39 -19.12
N LEU A 204 -10.60 -10.06 -18.36
CA LEU A 204 -10.26 -10.64 -17.05
C LEU A 204 -10.15 -9.51 -16.04
N PRO A 205 -11.27 -9.06 -15.44
CA PRO A 205 -11.26 -7.97 -14.48
C PRO A 205 -10.53 -8.35 -13.18
N TYR A 206 -10.09 -7.34 -12.44
CA TYR A 206 -9.53 -7.54 -11.12
C TYR A 206 -10.53 -8.25 -10.19
N PRO A 207 -10.08 -9.14 -9.29
CA PRO A 207 -10.99 -9.88 -8.41
C PRO A 207 -11.95 -8.96 -7.65
N LEU A 208 -13.25 -9.23 -7.76
CA LEU A 208 -14.30 -8.36 -7.22
C LEU A 208 -14.16 -8.16 -5.71
N GLU A 209 -13.82 -9.20 -4.97
CA GLU A 209 -13.64 -9.15 -3.52
C GLU A 209 -12.52 -8.18 -3.13
N LEU A 210 -11.42 -8.18 -3.85
CA LEU A 210 -10.29 -7.27 -3.63
C LEU A 210 -10.65 -5.85 -4.06
N CYS A 211 -11.37 -5.70 -5.16
CA CYS A 211 -11.93 -4.42 -5.59
C CYS A 211 -12.85 -3.82 -4.51
N CYS A 212 -13.77 -4.61 -3.96
CA CYS A 212 -14.70 -4.18 -2.90
C CYS A 212 -13.99 -3.85 -1.59
N ALA A 213 -12.86 -4.49 -1.28
CA ALA A 213 -12.05 -4.22 -0.10
C ALA A 213 -11.26 -2.91 -0.20
N GLY A 214 -11.05 -2.37 -1.40
CA GLY A 214 -10.33 -1.12 -1.63
C GLY A 214 -11.09 0.11 -1.15
N VAL A 215 -10.36 1.13 -0.68
CA VAL A 215 -10.91 2.46 -0.33
C VAL A 215 -10.91 3.39 -1.54
N TRP A 216 -9.94 3.23 -2.40
CA TRP A 216 -9.71 3.99 -3.66
C TRP A 216 -9.59 5.50 -3.45
N HIS A 217 -8.38 5.99 -3.46
CA HIS A 217 -8.04 7.41 -3.33
C HIS A 217 -7.78 8.04 -4.70
N SER A 218 -8.09 9.32 -4.82
CA SER A 218 -7.68 10.08 -6.00
C SER A 218 -6.19 10.45 -5.95
N THR A 219 -5.61 10.77 -7.11
CA THR A 219 -4.24 11.26 -7.19
C THR A 219 -4.08 12.57 -6.43
N GLU A 220 -5.05 13.49 -6.58
CA GLU A 220 -5.02 14.80 -5.88
C GLU A 220 -5.13 14.64 -4.36
N GLU A 221 -5.99 13.72 -3.84
CA GLU A 221 -6.05 13.42 -2.40
C GLU A 221 -4.67 12.98 -1.86
N LYS A 222 -3.97 12.10 -2.58
CA LYS A 222 -2.62 11.66 -2.19
C LYS A 222 -1.59 12.80 -2.24
N ILE A 223 -1.64 13.63 -3.28
CA ILE A 223 -0.75 14.81 -3.43
C ILE A 223 -0.99 15.80 -2.28
N ASP A 224 -2.24 16.08 -1.94
CA ASP A 224 -2.58 17.03 -0.87
C ASP A 224 -2.10 16.51 0.50
N VAL A 225 -2.25 15.23 0.78
CA VAL A 225 -1.71 14.60 1.98
C VAL A 225 -0.19 14.74 2.01
N LEU A 226 0.51 14.39 0.93
CA LEU A 226 1.98 14.48 0.86
C LEU A 226 2.46 15.92 1.06
N LYS A 227 1.83 16.90 0.41
CA LYS A 227 2.15 18.33 0.60
C LYS A 227 1.91 18.77 2.03
N SER A 228 0.79 18.39 2.65
CA SER A 228 0.47 18.73 4.03
C SER A 228 1.50 18.19 5.02
N LEU A 229 2.09 17.07 4.72
CA LEU A 229 3.19 16.45 5.45
C LEU A 229 4.55 17.11 5.14
N GLY A 230 4.64 18.02 4.16
CA GLY A 230 5.86 18.72 3.78
C GLY A 230 6.77 17.93 2.84
N PHE A 231 6.24 17.01 2.06
CA PHE A 231 6.94 16.46 0.91
C PHE A 231 7.01 17.50 -0.22
N HIS A 232 8.06 17.44 -1.02
CA HIS A 232 8.35 18.39 -2.10
C HIS A 232 8.93 17.67 -3.34
N ASP A 233 9.25 18.42 -4.40
CA ASP A 233 9.87 17.93 -5.64
C ASP A 233 9.14 16.74 -6.24
N PHE A 234 7.89 17.00 -6.67
CA PHE A 234 7.01 15.98 -7.20
C PHE A 234 7.30 15.66 -8.66
N ASP A 235 7.45 14.36 -8.97
CA ASP A 235 7.41 13.82 -10.32
C ASP A 235 6.21 12.88 -10.47
N PHE A 236 5.66 12.83 -11.69
CA PHE A 236 4.49 12.02 -12.00
C PHE A 236 4.68 11.24 -13.29
N TYR A 237 4.36 9.96 -13.23
CA TYR A 237 4.32 9.09 -14.39
C TYR A 237 3.03 8.28 -14.39
N GLN A 238 2.62 7.81 -15.55
CA GLN A 238 1.37 7.08 -15.73
C GLN A 238 1.48 6.06 -16.86
N THR A 239 0.62 5.05 -16.81
CA THR A 239 0.40 4.05 -17.87
C THR A 239 -1.07 3.64 -17.89
N LEU A 240 -1.45 2.66 -18.69
CA LEU A 240 -2.84 2.23 -18.87
C LEU A 240 -3.74 3.40 -19.29
N LEU A 241 -3.35 4.07 -20.38
CA LEU A 241 -4.03 5.24 -20.93
C LEU A 241 -5.24 4.88 -21.79
N LYS A 242 -5.33 3.62 -22.23
CA LYS A 242 -6.40 3.14 -23.09
C LYS A 242 -7.65 2.78 -22.29
N ASN A 243 -8.75 2.56 -23.01
CA ASN A 243 -9.95 2.02 -22.40
C ASN A 243 -9.63 0.67 -21.74
N PRO A 244 -10.07 0.41 -20.51
CA PRO A 244 -9.82 -0.83 -19.78
C PRO A 244 -10.13 -2.11 -20.56
N MET A 245 -11.10 -2.08 -21.47
CA MET A 245 -11.42 -3.21 -22.35
C MET A 245 -10.21 -3.72 -23.15
N TYR A 246 -9.28 -2.86 -23.50
CA TYR A 246 -8.12 -3.17 -24.35
C TYR A 246 -6.81 -3.31 -23.57
N THR A 247 -6.85 -3.21 -22.25
CA THR A 247 -5.67 -3.15 -21.38
C THR A 247 -4.69 -4.30 -21.56
N ASN A 248 -5.19 -5.51 -21.87
CA ASN A 248 -4.35 -6.67 -22.05
C ASN A 248 -4.10 -7.06 -23.52
N GLU A 249 -4.33 -6.14 -24.46
CA GLU A 249 -4.05 -6.37 -25.88
C GLU A 249 -2.61 -6.06 -26.28
N GLU A 250 -2.04 -5.02 -25.67
CA GLU A 250 -0.65 -4.62 -25.88
C GLU A 250 -0.05 -3.98 -24.63
N VAL A 251 1.28 -3.98 -24.53
CA VAL A 251 2.01 -3.27 -23.48
C VAL A 251 1.94 -1.77 -23.73
N GLU A 252 1.56 -1.00 -22.73
CA GLU A 252 1.52 0.46 -22.81
C GLU A 252 2.81 1.08 -22.25
N GLU A 253 3.32 2.07 -22.96
CA GLU A 253 4.52 2.79 -22.54
C GLU A 253 4.23 3.75 -21.38
N VAL A 254 5.27 4.06 -20.62
CA VAL A 254 5.21 5.04 -19.54
C VAL A 254 5.18 6.46 -20.12
N ALA A 255 4.18 7.23 -19.71
CA ALA A 255 4.04 8.64 -20.03
C ALA A 255 4.25 9.53 -18.81
N SER A 256 4.70 10.77 -19.01
CA SER A 256 4.75 11.79 -17.96
C SER A 256 3.34 12.28 -17.60
N GLY A 257 3.15 12.72 -16.34
CA GLY A 257 1.87 13.22 -15.84
C GLY A 257 1.05 12.16 -15.10
N TYR A 258 -0.19 12.51 -14.73
CA TYR A 258 -1.04 11.67 -13.88
C TYR A 258 -2.54 11.78 -14.17
N ARG A 259 -2.96 12.56 -15.17
CA ARG A 259 -4.38 12.93 -15.35
C ARG A 259 -5.20 11.96 -16.19
N SER A 260 -4.54 11.02 -16.86
CA SER A 260 -5.19 10.16 -17.85
C SER A 260 -4.94 8.66 -17.60
N GLY A 261 -3.94 8.31 -16.80
CA GLY A 261 -3.52 6.92 -16.60
C GLY A 261 -4.47 6.13 -15.71
N GLY A 262 -4.65 4.87 -16.06
CA GLY A 262 -5.31 3.89 -15.20
C GLY A 262 -4.42 3.42 -14.04
N TYR A 263 -3.10 3.60 -14.17
CA TYR A 263 -2.12 3.38 -13.12
C TYR A 263 -1.14 4.54 -13.06
N VAL A 264 -0.96 5.13 -11.90
CA VAL A 264 -0.22 6.39 -11.71
C VAL A 264 0.83 6.22 -10.62
N ALA A 265 2.03 6.75 -10.89
CA ALA A 265 3.12 6.90 -9.93
C ALA A 265 3.24 8.36 -9.49
N ILE A 266 3.22 8.59 -8.19
CA ILE A 266 3.58 9.83 -7.52
C ILE A 266 4.93 9.61 -6.88
N ILE A 267 5.91 10.44 -7.21
CA ILE A 267 7.24 10.46 -6.59
C ILE A 267 7.36 11.78 -5.85
N ALA A 268 7.84 11.75 -4.62
CA ALA A 268 8.04 12.94 -3.81
C ALA A 268 9.26 12.77 -2.90
N HIS A 269 9.85 13.87 -2.43
CA HIS A 269 11.03 13.87 -1.55
C HIS A 269 10.71 14.44 -0.17
N LYS A 270 11.35 13.86 0.88
CA LYS A 270 11.24 14.35 2.26
C LYS A 270 12.01 15.61 2.49
#